data_b6d66f40c3303b19f1a7c5a08da39c00
#
_entry.id   b6d66f40c3303b19f1a7c5a08da39c00
#
_cell.length_a   1.000
_cell.length_b   1.000
_cell.length_c   1.000
_cell.angle_alpha   90.00
_cell.angle_beta   90.00
_cell.angle_gamma   90.00
#
_symmetry.space_group_name_H-M   'P 1'
#
loop_
_entity.id
_entity.type
_entity.pdbx_description
1 polymer ?
#
loop_
_entity_poly.entity_id
_entity_poly.type
_entity_poly.pdbx_seq_one_letter_code
_entity_poly.pdbx_strand_id
1 'polypeptide(L)'
;MIQLKLNIIIFLFFLCSSIPAYATQDVKEYVDSVMQETVSIIKGQFSQQENKRIQLRLLLEKKFDLNSMASSMLGRNKVKLSNDQIDEFNKICKNYILTYCSKMLASYNIGNINIRMVSPNGPLCYIVRTDIIQQNNQVLKVDFLVKKLDQEYKIANIIIEGISFITTHSVEITNVIRDKGFDYLINSLRDKSI
;
A
#
# COMPACT_ATOMS: atom_id res chain seq x y z
N MET A 1 -26.77 -47.01 -12.88
CA MET A 1 -26.65 -45.71 -13.58
C MET A 1 -26.77 -44.52 -12.66
N ILE A 2 -27.59 -44.52 -11.63
CA ILE A 2 -27.78 -43.41 -10.65
C ILE A 2 -26.56 -43.25 -9.74
N GLN A 3 -25.95 -44.36 -9.26
CA GLN A 3 -24.78 -44.36 -8.39
C GLN A 3 -23.55 -43.75 -9.05
N LEU A 4 -23.37 -43.98 -10.37
CA LEU A 4 -22.24 -43.40 -11.12
C LEU A 4 -22.33 -41.88 -11.31
N LYS A 5 -23.56 -41.37 -11.48
CA LYS A 5 -23.80 -39.90 -11.60
C LYS A 5 -23.59 -39.17 -10.28
N LEU A 6 -23.93 -39.80 -9.14
CA LEU A 6 -23.74 -39.22 -7.81
C LEU A 6 -22.26 -39.12 -7.45
N ASN A 7 -21.44 -40.13 -7.80
CA ASN A 7 -19.99 -40.11 -7.58
C ASN A 7 -19.26 -39.06 -8.44
N ILE A 8 -19.72 -38.80 -9.65
CA ILE A 8 -19.16 -37.76 -10.52
C ILE A 8 -19.46 -36.35 -9.97
N ILE A 9 -20.66 -36.14 -9.42
CA ILE A 9 -21.04 -34.84 -8.81
C ILE A 9 -20.23 -34.57 -7.54
N ILE A 10 -19.97 -35.57 -6.70
CA ILE A 10 -19.14 -35.46 -5.49
C ILE A 10 -17.68 -35.21 -5.86
N PHE A 11 -17.16 -35.81 -6.94
CA PHE A 11 -15.77 -35.60 -7.40
C PHE A 11 -15.58 -34.20 -8.00
N LEU A 12 -16.59 -33.62 -8.68
CA LEU A 12 -16.53 -32.25 -9.22
C LEU A 12 -16.60 -31.18 -8.11
N PHE A 13 -17.24 -31.46 -6.97
CA PHE A 13 -17.32 -30.54 -5.85
C PHE A 13 -16.01 -30.44 -5.05
N PHE A 14 -15.16 -31.51 -5.12
CA PHE A 14 -13.87 -31.56 -4.40
C PHE A 14 -12.74 -30.85 -5.15
N LEU A 15 -12.89 -30.55 -6.45
CA LEU A 15 -11.87 -29.86 -7.25
C LEU A 15 -11.89 -28.32 -7.09
N CYS A 16 -12.88 -27.75 -6.38
CA CYS A 16 -13.07 -26.31 -6.30
C CYS A 16 -12.49 -25.63 -5.04
N SER A 17 -11.83 -26.37 -4.12
CA SER A 17 -11.47 -25.85 -2.80
C SER A 17 -9.97 -25.64 -2.51
N SER A 18 -9.08 -25.74 -3.51
CA SER A 18 -7.62 -25.69 -3.25
C SER A 18 -6.90 -24.42 -3.73
N ILE A 19 -7.62 -23.42 -4.23
CA ILE A 19 -6.98 -22.20 -4.82
C ILE A 19 -6.60 -21.08 -3.81
N PRO A 20 -7.23 -20.89 -2.62
CA PRO A 20 -6.89 -19.74 -1.79
C PRO A 20 -5.60 -19.86 -0.97
N ALA A 21 -5.12 -21.05 -0.67
CA ALA A 21 -3.96 -21.24 0.21
C ALA A 21 -2.62 -20.81 -0.42
N TYR A 22 -2.40 -21.11 -1.69
CA TYR A 22 -1.19 -20.71 -2.41
C TYR A 22 -1.10 -19.19 -2.60
N ALA A 23 -2.21 -18.55 -2.97
CA ALA A 23 -2.24 -17.10 -3.18
C ALA A 23 -1.95 -16.30 -1.91
N THR A 24 -2.36 -16.77 -0.74
CA THR A 24 -2.05 -16.11 0.55
C THR A 24 -0.60 -16.27 0.96
N GLN A 25 0.04 -17.40 0.62
CA GLN A 25 1.47 -17.63 0.87
C GLN A 25 2.32 -16.71 0.00
N ASP A 26 2.04 -16.58 -1.30
CA ASP A 26 2.76 -15.68 -2.21
C ASP A 26 2.68 -14.22 -1.75
N VAL A 27 1.50 -13.78 -1.30
CA VAL A 27 1.30 -12.41 -0.77
C VAL A 27 2.09 -12.18 0.52
N LYS A 28 2.13 -13.20 1.40
CA LYS A 28 2.93 -13.13 2.63
C LYS A 28 4.41 -12.97 2.32
N GLU A 29 4.93 -13.80 1.41
CA GLU A 29 6.34 -13.76 0.98
C GLU A 29 6.69 -12.42 0.32
N TYR A 30 5.77 -11.89 -0.51
CA TYR A 30 5.94 -10.57 -1.10
C TYR A 30 6.07 -9.48 -0.05
N VAL A 31 5.14 -9.41 0.92
CA VAL A 31 5.19 -8.38 1.97
C VAL A 31 6.41 -8.56 2.85
N ASP A 32 6.76 -9.79 3.21
CA ASP A 32 7.97 -10.07 3.97
C ASP A 32 9.23 -9.55 3.25
N SER A 33 9.37 -9.85 1.95
CA SER A 33 10.46 -9.33 1.13
C SER A 33 10.53 -7.80 1.13
N VAL A 34 9.38 -7.11 0.95
CA VAL A 34 9.33 -5.64 0.98
C VAL A 34 9.77 -5.10 2.35
N MET A 35 9.34 -5.75 3.42
CA MET A 35 9.70 -5.36 4.79
C MET A 35 11.18 -5.58 5.07
N GLN A 36 11.76 -6.71 4.65
CA GLN A 36 13.19 -6.99 4.80
C GLN A 36 14.04 -5.99 4.03
N GLU A 37 13.68 -5.67 2.77
CA GLU A 37 14.36 -4.62 2.00
C GLU A 37 14.26 -3.26 2.72
N THR A 38 13.09 -2.90 3.26
CA THR A 38 12.89 -1.65 4.02
C THR A 38 13.79 -1.60 5.26
N VAL A 39 13.81 -2.67 6.06
CA VAL A 39 14.65 -2.76 7.26
C VAL A 39 16.13 -2.69 6.92
N SER A 40 16.56 -3.36 5.85
CA SER A 40 17.93 -3.34 5.37
C SER A 40 18.38 -1.90 5.02
N ILE A 41 17.52 -1.14 4.34
CA ILE A 41 17.82 0.27 4.03
C ILE A 41 17.84 1.12 5.31
N ILE A 42 16.86 0.94 6.22
CA ILE A 42 16.80 1.74 7.45
C ILE A 42 18.03 1.50 8.35
N LYS A 43 18.47 0.24 8.48
CA LYS A 43 19.64 -0.15 9.28
C LYS A 43 20.99 0.06 8.56
N GLY A 44 20.97 0.30 7.26
CA GLY A 44 22.17 0.51 6.46
C GLY A 44 22.99 1.72 6.92
N GLN A 45 24.31 1.60 6.79
CA GLN A 45 25.23 2.70 7.07
C GLN A 45 25.29 3.63 5.86
N PHE A 46 24.57 4.73 5.92
CA PHE A 46 24.60 5.77 4.91
C PHE A 46 25.40 6.97 5.44
N SER A 47 26.29 7.50 4.63
CA SER A 47 27.08 8.70 4.97
C SER A 47 26.20 9.94 5.17
N GLN A 48 25.01 9.95 4.56
CA GLN A 48 24.05 11.03 4.65
C GLN A 48 22.63 10.47 4.75
N GLN A 49 21.78 11.09 5.58
CA GLN A 49 20.36 10.75 5.75
C GLN A 49 19.59 10.84 4.42
N GLU A 50 20.02 11.74 3.53
CA GLU A 50 19.41 11.91 2.22
C GLU A 50 19.57 10.65 1.34
N ASN A 51 20.72 10.00 1.36
CA ASN A 51 20.93 8.76 0.61
C ASN A 51 19.99 7.64 1.07
N LYS A 52 19.73 7.55 2.38
CA LYS A 52 18.72 6.63 2.93
C LYS A 52 17.32 6.93 2.37
N ARG A 53 16.91 8.20 2.36
CA ARG A 53 15.61 8.62 1.83
C ARG A 53 15.46 8.31 0.34
N ILE A 54 16.50 8.51 -0.44
CA ILE A 54 16.53 8.17 -1.87
C ILE A 54 16.31 6.67 -2.08
N GLN A 55 17.02 5.81 -1.34
CA GLN A 55 16.85 4.36 -1.45
C GLN A 55 15.42 3.91 -1.05
N LEU A 56 14.90 4.45 0.04
CA LEU A 56 13.50 4.19 0.44
C LEU A 56 12.51 4.65 -0.63
N ARG A 57 12.72 5.83 -1.23
CA ARG A 57 11.88 6.34 -2.29
C ARG A 57 11.85 5.41 -3.51
N LEU A 58 13.01 4.93 -3.96
CA LEU A 58 13.13 3.97 -5.08
C LEU A 58 12.41 2.65 -4.76
N LEU A 59 12.55 2.15 -3.54
CA LEU A 59 11.84 0.97 -3.09
C LEU A 59 10.32 1.17 -3.13
N LEU A 60 9.83 2.27 -2.57
CA LEU A 60 8.39 2.60 -2.56
C LEU A 60 7.84 2.74 -3.98
N GLU A 61 8.58 3.42 -4.88
CA GLU A 61 8.17 3.58 -6.28
C GLU A 61 7.99 2.22 -6.98
N LYS A 62 8.87 1.28 -6.70
CA LYS A 62 8.81 -0.08 -7.24
C LYS A 62 7.68 -0.92 -6.62
N LYS A 63 7.42 -0.77 -5.32
CA LYS A 63 6.55 -1.68 -4.55
C LYS A 63 5.13 -1.17 -4.36
N PHE A 64 4.86 0.12 -4.56
CA PHE A 64 3.54 0.71 -4.35
C PHE A 64 2.75 0.86 -5.66
N ASP A 65 1.43 0.69 -5.59
CA ASP A 65 0.48 1.08 -6.63
C ASP A 65 0.14 2.58 -6.50
N LEU A 66 1.13 3.42 -6.85
CA LEU A 66 1.00 4.87 -6.70
C LEU A 66 -0.15 5.47 -7.52
N ASN A 67 -0.48 4.85 -8.66
CA ASN A 67 -1.62 5.28 -9.49
C ASN A 67 -2.94 5.08 -8.76
N SER A 68 -3.16 3.89 -8.23
CA SER A 68 -4.36 3.57 -7.46
C SER A 68 -4.46 4.39 -6.17
N MET A 69 -3.33 4.61 -5.49
CA MET A 69 -3.27 5.41 -4.28
C MET A 69 -3.66 6.87 -4.56
N ALA A 70 -3.03 7.53 -5.53
CA ALA A 70 -3.34 8.92 -5.90
C ALA A 70 -4.80 9.06 -6.34
N SER A 71 -5.27 8.20 -7.24
CA SER A 71 -6.67 8.20 -7.68
C SER A 71 -7.67 8.01 -6.53
N SER A 72 -7.33 7.17 -5.54
CA SER A 72 -8.17 6.93 -4.36
C SER A 72 -8.17 8.14 -3.41
N MET A 73 -7.04 8.84 -3.27
CA MET A 73 -6.96 10.08 -2.49
C MET A 73 -7.80 11.21 -3.10
N LEU A 74 -7.81 11.35 -4.42
CA LEU A 74 -8.68 12.32 -5.11
C LEU A 74 -10.15 11.96 -4.93
N GLY A 75 -10.47 10.67 -4.94
CA GLY A 75 -11.80 10.14 -4.66
C GLY A 75 -12.88 10.73 -5.56
N ARG A 76 -14.00 11.14 -4.95
CA ARG A 76 -15.14 11.72 -5.68
C ARG A 76 -14.89 13.12 -6.24
N ASN A 77 -13.84 13.81 -5.81
CA ASN A 77 -13.52 15.15 -6.32
C ASN A 77 -13.22 15.13 -7.83
N LYS A 78 -12.74 14.00 -8.37
CA LYS A 78 -12.48 13.83 -9.82
C LYS A 78 -13.67 14.13 -10.72
N VAL A 79 -14.91 13.98 -10.23
CA VAL A 79 -16.13 14.25 -11.03
C VAL A 79 -16.25 15.74 -11.38
N LYS A 80 -15.60 16.62 -10.63
CA LYS A 80 -15.63 18.08 -10.79
C LYS A 80 -14.42 18.65 -11.51
N LEU A 81 -13.48 17.81 -11.92
CA LEU A 81 -12.20 18.19 -12.50
C LEU A 81 -12.12 17.79 -13.98
N SER A 82 -11.34 18.53 -14.77
CA SER A 82 -10.98 18.14 -16.13
C SER A 82 -9.97 16.98 -16.12
N ASN A 83 -9.81 16.30 -17.25
CA ASN A 83 -8.81 15.25 -17.40
C ASN A 83 -7.39 15.78 -17.14
N ASP A 84 -7.06 16.97 -17.64
CA ASP A 84 -5.76 17.58 -17.44
C ASP A 84 -5.50 17.86 -15.95
N GLN A 85 -6.51 18.31 -15.20
CA GLN A 85 -6.41 18.52 -13.74
C GLN A 85 -6.24 17.19 -12.99
N ILE A 86 -6.93 16.13 -13.41
CA ILE A 86 -6.78 14.78 -12.83
C ILE A 86 -5.36 14.26 -13.07
N ASP A 87 -4.82 14.43 -14.28
CA ASP A 87 -3.48 13.97 -14.65
C ASP A 87 -2.39 14.75 -13.89
N GLU A 88 -2.55 16.07 -13.80
CA GLU A 88 -1.67 16.93 -12.99
C GLU A 88 -1.68 16.50 -11.53
N PHE A 89 -2.87 16.32 -10.94
CA PHE A 89 -3.01 15.85 -9.58
C PHE A 89 -2.30 14.51 -9.37
N ASN A 90 -2.57 13.53 -10.24
CA ASN A 90 -1.97 12.20 -10.13
C ASN A 90 -0.44 12.26 -10.14
N LYS A 91 0.15 13.06 -11.03
CA LYS A 91 1.61 13.25 -11.12
C LYS A 91 2.20 13.82 -9.83
N ILE A 92 1.58 14.88 -9.31
CA ILE A 92 2.06 15.58 -8.11
C ILE A 92 1.82 14.75 -6.86
N CYS A 93 0.64 14.12 -6.75
CA CYS A 93 0.28 13.29 -5.61
C CYS A 93 1.18 12.06 -5.46
N LYS A 94 1.59 11.41 -6.56
CA LYS A 94 2.59 10.32 -6.51
C LYS A 94 3.91 10.80 -5.90
N ASN A 95 4.40 11.96 -6.33
CA ASN A 95 5.61 12.54 -5.76
C ASN A 95 5.46 12.85 -4.28
N TYR A 96 4.31 13.41 -3.89
CA TYR A 96 3.96 13.65 -2.49
C TYR A 96 3.96 12.36 -1.66
N ILE A 97 3.29 11.30 -2.12
CA ILE A 97 3.26 9.99 -1.44
C ILE A 97 4.69 9.47 -1.21
N LEU A 98 5.52 9.48 -2.26
CA LEU A 98 6.89 8.99 -2.19
C LEU A 98 7.74 9.81 -1.20
N THR A 99 7.64 11.13 -1.25
CA THR A 99 8.38 12.02 -0.35
C THR A 99 7.92 11.85 1.10
N TYR A 100 6.61 11.84 1.33
CA TYR A 100 6.03 11.68 2.67
C TYR A 100 6.41 10.32 3.29
N CYS A 101 6.18 9.23 2.57
CA CYS A 101 6.47 7.88 3.07
C CYS A 101 7.98 7.64 3.26
N SER A 102 8.84 8.12 2.36
CA SER A 102 10.28 7.95 2.52
C SER A 102 10.84 8.75 3.70
N LYS A 103 10.37 9.99 3.92
CA LYS A 103 10.72 10.80 5.09
C LYS A 103 10.26 10.10 6.38
N MET A 104 9.02 9.63 6.40
CA MET A 104 8.45 8.91 7.55
C MET A 104 9.26 7.65 7.87
N LEU A 105 9.49 6.77 6.88
CA LEU A 105 10.25 5.53 7.07
C LEU A 105 11.68 5.78 7.53
N ALA A 106 12.35 6.80 6.99
CA ALA A 106 13.71 7.14 7.38
C ALA A 106 13.85 7.56 8.85
N SER A 107 12.75 8.03 9.47
CA SER A 107 12.71 8.43 10.90
C SER A 107 12.40 7.27 11.85
N TYR A 108 11.91 6.14 11.34
CA TYR A 108 11.55 5.01 12.20
C TYR A 108 12.77 4.17 12.61
N ASN A 109 12.73 3.72 13.85
CA ASN A 109 13.73 2.84 14.45
C ASN A 109 13.15 1.41 14.54
N ILE A 110 13.14 0.71 13.39
CA ILE A 110 12.54 -0.62 13.26
C ILE A 110 13.48 -1.68 13.83
N GLY A 111 13.00 -2.44 14.82
CA GLY A 111 13.69 -3.61 15.38
C GLY A 111 13.39 -4.87 14.59
N ASN A 112 12.16 -5.40 14.70
CA ASN A 112 11.72 -6.63 14.07
C ASN A 112 10.32 -6.46 13.46
N ILE A 113 9.96 -7.32 12.52
CA ILE A 113 8.65 -7.31 11.86
C ILE A 113 8.07 -8.73 11.91
N ASN A 114 6.81 -8.83 12.31
CA ASN A 114 6.08 -10.08 12.38
C ASN A 114 4.77 -10.01 11.58
N ILE A 115 4.65 -10.85 10.54
CA ILE A 115 3.39 -10.97 9.79
C ILE A 115 2.48 -11.92 10.55
N ARG A 116 1.38 -11.36 11.09
CA ARG A 116 0.40 -12.11 11.90
C ARG A 116 -0.60 -12.88 11.04
N MET A 117 -1.09 -12.26 9.98
CA MET A 117 -2.19 -12.81 9.20
C MET A 117 -2.22 -12.24 7.77
N VAL A 118 -2.61 -13.05 6.81
CA VAL A 118 -3.01 -12.65 5.47
C VAL A 118 -4.46 -13.05 5.26
N SER A 119 -5.30 -12.10 4.84
CA SER A 119 -6.73 -12.32 4.58
C SER A 119 -7.10 -11.80 3.20
N PRO A 120 -7.88 -12.55 2.40
CA PRO A 120 -8.49 -12.03 1.19
C PRO A 120 -9.38 -10.82 1.50
N ASN A 121 -9.38 -9.82 0.62
CA ASN A 121 -10.19 -8.60 0.72
C ASN A 121 -10.83 -8.28 -0.65
N GLY A 122 -11.51 -9.24 -1.23
CA GLY A 122 -12.09 -9.18 -2.56
C GLY A 122 -11.20 -9.82 -3.64
N PRO A 123 -11.60 -9.73 -4.90
CA PRO A 123 -10.82 -10.29 -6.00
C PRO A 123 -9.44 -9.64 -6.11
N LEU A 124 -8.38 -10.47 -6.15
CA LEU A 124 -6.99 -10.03 -6.32
C LEU A 124 -6.51 -9.00 -5.27
N CYS A 125 -7.20 -8.89 -4.14
CA CYS A 125 -6.85 -8.00 -3.04
C CYS A 125 -6.68 -8.77 -1.74
N TYR A 126 -5.71 -8.35 -0.92
CA TYR A 126 -5.38 -8.99 0.35
C TYR A 126 -5.07 -7.94 1.41
N ILE A 127 -5.43 -8.23 2.66
CA ILE A 127 -4.95 -7.48 3.83
C ILE A 127 -3.90 -8.33 4.52
N VAL A 128 -2.69 -7.76 4.67
CA VAL A 128 -1.58 -8.36 5.40
C VAL A 128 -1.41 -7.58 6.70
N ARG A 129 -1.70 -8.23 7.83
CA ARG A 129 -1.58 -7.64 9.18
C ARG A 129 -0.21 -7.93 9.74
N THR A 130 0.50 -6.88 10.14
CA THR A 130 1.85 -6.97 10.69
C THR A 130 1.97 -6.26 12.02
N ASP A 131 2.89 -6.75 12.86
CA ASP A 131 3.39 -6.04 14.02
C ASP A 131 4.82 -5.60 13.74
N ILE A 132 5.07 -4.30 13.80
CA ILE A 132 6.41 -3.72 13.71
C ILE A 132 6.89 -3.46 15.14
N ILE A 133 7.88 -4.23 15.56
CA ILE A 133 8.49 -4.08 16.88
C ILE A 133 9.61 -3.05 16.76
N GLN A 134 9.48 -1.95 17.48
CA GLN A 134 10.49 -0.89 17.51
C GLN A 134 11.65 -1.28 18.45
N GLN A 135 12.78 -0.59 18.37
CA GLN A 135 13.94 -0.86 19.25
C GLN A 135 13.64 -0.64 20.74
N ASN A 136 12.65 0.18 21.08
CA ASN A 136 12.17 0.40 22.46
C ASN A 136 11.11 -0.62 22.91
N ASN A 137 10.94 -1.72 22.16
CA ASN A 137 9.93 -2.77 22.35
C ASN A 137 8.46 -2.32 22.20
N GLN A 138 8.21 -1.11 21.73
CA GLN A 138 6.84 -0.72 21.35
C GLN A 138 6.42 -1.46 20.09
N VAL A 139 5.17 -1.93 20.08
CA VAL A 139 4.58 -2.63 18.93
C VAL A 139 3.68 -1.65 18.18
N LEU A 140 3.97 -1.45 16.91
CA LEU A 140 3.15 -0.68 15.99
C LEU A 140 2.40 -1.65 15.06
N LYS A 141 1.08 -1.60 15.08
CA LYS A 141 0.25 -2.42 14.17
C LYS A 141 0.16 -1.75 12.82
N VAL A 142 0.61 -2.44 11.78
CA VAL A 142 0.57 -1.94 10.40
C VAL A 142 -0.06 -2.98 9.51
N ASP A 143 -1.18 -2.62 8.88
CA ASP A 143 -1.83 -3.46 7.89
C ASP A 143 -1.56 -2.91 6.48
N PHE A 144 -1.25 -3.80 5.55
CA PHE A 144 -1.02 -3.47 4.14
C PHE A 144 -2.19 -3.99 3.30
N LEU A 145 -2.81 -3.11 2.51
CA LEU A 145 -3.68 -3.54 1.42
C LEU A 145 -2.80 -3.84 0.22
N VAL A 146 -2.76 -5.10 -0.20
CA VAL A 146 -1.97 -5.57 -1.32
C VAL A 146 -2.89 -5.96 -2.46
N LYS A 147 -2.58 -5.50 -3.68
CA LYS A 147 -3.28 -5.89 -4.90
C LYS A 147 -2.37 -6.72 -5.79
N LYS A 148 -2.96 -7.70 -6.46
CA LYS A 148 -2.32 -8.41 -7.56
C LYS A 148 -2.66 -7.68 -8.85
N LEU A 149 -1.63 -7.15 -9.54
CA LEU A 149 -1.72 -6.46 -10.82
C LEU A 149 -0.97 -7.32 -11.83
N ASP A 150 -1.70 -7.93 -12.77
CA ASP A 150 -1.15 -8.92 -13.69
C ASP A 150 -0.42 -10.05 -12.95
N GLN A 151 0.91 -10.10 -13.03
CA GLN A 151 1.76 -11.09 -12.36
C GLN A 151 2.48 -10.56 -11.12
N GLU A 152 2.28 -9.29 -10.74
CA GLU A 152 2.98 -8.65 -9.64
C GLU A 152 2.01 -8.26 -8.51
N TYR A 153 2.54 -8.26 -7.28
CA TYR A 153 1.87 -7.67 -6.14
C TYR A 153 2.33 -6.22 -5.93
N LYS A 154 1.41 -5.33 -5.54
CA LYS A 154 1.70 -3.94 -5.19
C LYS A 154 0.96 -3.55 -3.91
N ILE A 155 1.59 -2.74 -3.07
CA ILE A 155 0.93 -2.15 -1.90
C ILE A 155 0.07 -0.98 -2.37
N ALA A 156 -1.24 -1.07 -2.10
CA ALA A 156 -2.23 -0.07 -2.52
C ALA A 156 -2.74 0.81 -1.36
N ASN A 157 -2.47 0.45 -0.11
CA ASN A 157 -2.75 1.27 1.07
C ASN A 157 -1.94 0.79 2.26
N ILE A 158 -1.67 1.70 3.20
CA ILE A 158 -1.09 1.41 4.51
C ILE A 158 -2.10 1.85 5.57
N ILE A 159 -2.32 1.02 6.58
CA ILE A 159 -3.22 1.29 7.70
C ILE A 159 -2.37 1.15 8.98
N ILE A 160 -2.16 2.26 9.68
CA ILE A 160 -1.34 2.31 10.90
C ILE A 160 -2.26 2.50 12.09
N GLU A 161 -2.24 1.59 13.06
CA GLU A 161 -3.13 1.60 14.23
C GLU A 161 -4.62 1.79 13.85
N GLY A 162 -5.04 1.15 12.74
CA GLY A 162 -6.41 1.26 12.22
C GLY A 162 -6.69 2.52 11.39
N ILE A 163 -5.75 3.44 11.27
CA ILE A 163 -5.90 4.69 10.51
C ILE A 163 -5.35 4.51 9.10
N SER A 164 -6.24 4.59 8.11
CA SER A 164 -5.87 4.45 6.69
C SER A 164 -5.16 5.70 6.17
N PHE A 165 -3.98 5.53 5.61
CA PHE A 165 -3.22 6.58 4.95
C PHE A 165 -4.04 7.26 3.83
N ILE A 166 -4.64 6.46 2.94
CA ILE A 166 -5.45 7.00 1.84
C ILE A 166 -6.66 7.76 2.35
N THR A 167 -7.40 7.20 3.32
CA THR A 167 -8.62 7.84 3.83
C THR A 167 -8.30 9.18 4.49
N THR A 168 -7.25 9.23 5.31
CA THR A 168 -6.83 10.47 5.98
C THR A 168 -6.51 11.56 4.97
N HIS A 169 -5.68 11.26 3.97
CA HIS A 169 -5.31 12.25 2.97
C HIS A 169 -6.46 12.59 2.01
N SER A 170 -7.37 11.66 1.71
CA SER A 170 -8.56 11.94 0.89
C SER A 170 -9.49 12.96 1.56
N VAL A 171 -9.65 12.85 2.88
CA VAL A 171 -10.44 13.83 3.66
C VAL A 171 -9.75 15.19 3.65
N GLU A 172 -8.43 15.26 3.88
CA GLU A 172 -7.65 16.49 3.82
C GLU A 172 -7.75 17.16 2.44
N ILE A 173 -7.53 16.39 1.36
CA ILE A 173 -7.63 16.86 -0.03
C ILE A 173 -9.03 17.40 -0.31
N THR A 174 -10.09 16.69 0.11
CA THR A 174 -11.47 17.14 -0.10
C THR A 174 -11.75 18.46 0.60
N ASN A 175 -11.27 18.62 1.83
CA ASN A 175 -11.44 19.87 2.58
C ASN A 175 -10.68 21.01 1.92
N VAL A 176 -9.43 20.79 1.47
CA VAL A 176 -8.64 21.81 0.78
C VAL A 176 -9.28 22.23 -0.53
N ILE A 177 -9.77 21.29 -1.35
CA ILE A 177 -10.47 21.63 -2.60
C ILE A 177 -11.72 22.46 -2.32
N ARG A 178 -12.50 22.08 -1.31
CA ARG A 178 -13.74 22.79 -0.94
C ARG A 178 -13.46 24.21 -0.45
N ASP A 179 -12.45 24.40 0.40
CA ASP A 179 -12.23 25.64 1.14
C ASP A 179 -11.30 26.61 0.39
N LYS A 180 -10.37 26.11 -0.44
CA LYS A 180 -9.30 26.90 -1.08
C LYS A 180 -9.17 26.66 -2.58
N GLY A 181 -9.85 25.66 -3.13
CA GLY A 181 -9.81 25.31 -4.54
C GLY A 181 -8.68 24.38 -4.95
N PHE A 182 -8.76 23.91 -6.20
CA PHE A 182 -7.85 22.92 -6.76
C PHE A 182 -6.41 23.44 -6.92
N ASP A 183 -6.24 24.67 -7.45
CA ASP A 183 -4.92 25.24 -7.70
C ASP A 183 -4.12 25.42 -6.41
N TYR A 184 -4.78 25.81 -5.32
CA TYR A 184 -4.15 25.87 -4.00
C TYR A 184 -3.70 24.48 -3.52
N LEU A 185 -4.54 23.44 -3.72
CA LEU A 185 -4.15 22.06 -3.40
C LEU A 185 -2.88 21.66 -4.14
N ILE A 186 -2.84 21.89 -5.46
CA ILE A 186 -1.70 21.52 -6.31
C ILE A 186 -0.42 22.18 -5.84
N ASN A 187 -0.44 23.49 -5.56
CA ASN A 187 0.72 24.21 -5.06
C ASN A 187 1.15 23.70 -3.67
N SER A 188 0.20 23.46 -2.77
CA SER A 188 0.50 22.91 -1.44
C SER A 188 1.13 21.50 -1.50
N LEU A 189 0.68 20.64 -2.43
CA LEU A 189 1.28 19.32 -2.62
C LEU A 189 2.68 19.40 -3.24
N ARG A 190 2.93 20.35 -4.16
CA ARG A 190 4.27 20.59 -4.71
C ARG A 190 5.26 21.01 -3.62
N ASP A 191 4.89 21.96 -2.79
CA ASP A 191 5.73 22.46 -1.69
C ASP A 191 6.09 21.34 -0.70
N LYS A 192 5.13 20.46 -0.39
CA LYS A 192 5.34 19.31 0.50
C LYS A 192 6.14 18.16 -0.16
N SER A 193 6.40 18.24 -1.46
CA SER A 193 7.09 17.20 -2.26
C SER A 193 8.58 17.48 -2.48
N ILE A 194 9.11 18.53 -1.86
CA ILE A 194 10.53 18.93 -1.90
C ILE A 194 11.34 18.32 -0.75
#